data_3448344ddcc60938cccc024c2b28fcbd
#
_entry.id   3448344ddcc60938cccc024c2b28fcbd
#
_cell.length_a   1.000
_cell.length_b   1.000
_cell.length_c   1.000
_cell.angle_alpha   90.00
_cell.angle_beta   90.00
_cell.angle_gamma   90.00
#
_symmetry.space_group_name_H-M   'P 1'
#
loop_
_entity.id
_entity.type
_entity.pdbx_description
1 polymer ?
#
loop_
_entity_poly.entity_id
_entity_poly.type
_entity_poly.pdbx_seq_one_letter_code
_entity_poly.pdbx_strand_id
1 'polypeptide(L)'
;MKKIRELTLLLTFLIISVNGFTQEVEFFNADGFFSIGTQSNRTASITLFDIDQDGDLDALVANGRHWAEQNYIFYNDGNGGFKLAQPIGKFLDASYSIKCADFNNDGFIDIAVANDNIENKIYFGSANQNFDRESSFGSKSPSRNLEIADIDNDGDFDLILSNRKSKNEICLNDGLGNFENIITFGDESDQTIQTKIADINGDGILDLITAERQSKNKIFIGEGKSRFNEYAQFGNENDETRSIDIGDINNDGILDIVTANLNSQNIIYFGDKNMGFKKTYAFKSIHNTASIKIADLDQDGNLDIIEGNSENRNYVFLGQTNGEFKEIGLREDLKDDTYDIEIGDINNDGFPDIVESNSGTWNLYYRTRKK
;
A
#
# COMPACT_ATOMS: atom_id res chain seq x y z
N MET A 1 -25.88 59.83 36.48
CA MET A 1 -25.74 58.42 36.87
C MET A 1 -26.50 57.55 35.90
N LYS A 2 -25.79 56.99 34.91
CA LYS A 2 -26.35 56.05 33.91
C LYS A 2 -26.03 54.64 34.34
N LYS A 3 -27.06 53.83 34.57
CA LYS A 3 -26.95 52.41 34.84
C LYS A 3 -26.59 51.65 33.55
N ILE A 4 -25.43 51.03 33.55
CA ILE A 4 -25.03 50.07 32.53
C ILE A 4 -25.71 48.72 32.89
N ARG A 5 -26.55 48.21 31.99
CA ARG A 5 -27.10 46.84 32.07
C ARG A 5 -26.11 45.91 31.42
N GLU A 6 -25.55 45.04 32.20
CA GLU A 6 -24.81 43.90 31.67
C GLU A 6 -25.77 42.89 31.04
N LEU A 7 -25.54 42.62 29.74
CA LEU A 7 -26.24 41.60 28.98
C LEU A 7 -25.38 40.34 29.00
N THR A 8 -25.72 39.41 29.88
CA THR A 8 -25.08 38.09 29.92
C THR A 8 -25.62 37.28 28.75
N LEU A 9 -24.77 37.05 27.73
CA LEU A 9 -25.08 36.21 26.58
C LEU A 9 -24.82 34.77 27.03
N LEU A 10 -25.86 33.99 27.25
CA LEU A 10 -25.79 32.56 27.52
C LEU A 10 -25.59 31.84 26.20
N LEU A 11 -24.34 31.44 25.90
CA LEU A 11 -24.04 30.59 24.74
C LEU A 11 -24.41 29.15 25.11
N THR A 12 -25.58 28.68 24.72
CA THR A 12 -25.96 27.29 24.75
C THR A 12 -25.22 26.56 23.62
N PHE A 13 -24.16 25.85 23.95
CA PHE A 13 -23.57 24.85 23.03
C PHE A 13 -24.57 23.71 22.84
N LEU A 14 -25.20 23.67 21.67
CA LEU A 14 -25.95 22.53 21.21
C LEU A 14 -24.93 21.44 20.83
N ILE A 15 -24.68 20.50 21.71
CA ILE A 15 -23.94 19.29 21.38
C ILE A 15 -24.90 18.46 20.51
N ILE A 16 -24.77 18.59 19.19
CA ILE A 16 -25.37 17.65 18.25
C ILE A 16 -24.50 16.39 18.37
N SER A 17 -24.98 15.41 19.14
CA SER A 17 -24.46 14.07 19.00
C SER A 17 -24.84 13.59 17.60
N VAL A 18 -23.90 13.63 16.68
CA VAL A 18 -24.01 12.91 15.42
C VAL A 18 -23.96 11.44 15.83
N ASN A 19 -25.11 10.81 15.97
CA ASN A 19 -25.18 9.38 15.98
C ASN A 19 -24.66 8.95 14.59
N GLY A 20 -23.44 8.46 14.53
CA GLY A 20 -22.90 7.83 13.35
C GLY A 20 -23.80 6.63 13.03
N PHE A 21 -24.67 6.82 12.06
CA PHE A 21 -25.29 5.66 11.41
C PHE A 21 -24.14 5.00 10.64
N THR A 22 -23.74 3.81 11.07
CA THR A 22 -22.88 2.95 10.24
C THR A 22 -23.58 2.81 8.89
N GLN A 23 -22.96 3.38 7.87
CA GLN A 23 -23.49 3.36 6.53
C GLN A 23 -23.28 1.95 5.99
N GLU A 24 -24.38 1.19 5.75
CA GLU A 24 -24.22 -0.13 5.14
C GLU A 24 -23.70 0.02 3.71
N VAL A 25 -22.50 -0.51 3.48
CA VAL A 25 -21.90 -0.61 2.16
C VAL A 25 -21.94 -2.03 1.61
N GLU A 26 -21.85 -2.16 0.30
CA GLU A 26 -21.56 -3.41 -0.38
C GLU A 26 -20.38 -3.26 -1.33
N PHE A 27 -19.64 -4.33 -1.51
CA PHE A 27 -18.51 -4.43 -2.44
C PHE A 27 -18.99 -5.15 -3.70
N PHE A 28 -19.21 -4.40 -4.76
CA PHE A 28 -19.87 -4.88 -5.96
C PHE A 28 -18.88 -5.10 -7.11
N ASN A 29 -18.83 -6.34 -7.59
CA ASN A 29 -18.17 -6.70 -8.84
C ASN A 29 -19.17 -7.43 -9.73
N ALA A 30 -19.59 -6.86 -10.84
CA ALA A 30 -20.61 -7.37 -11.76
C ALA A 30 -20.26 -8.80 -12.27
N ASP A 31 -20.37 -9.81 -11.41
CA ASP A 31 -20.08 -11.22 -11.69
C ASP A 31 -18.70 -11.49 -12.33
N GLY A 32 -17.68 -10.72 -11.93
CA GLY A 32 -16.33 -10.81 -12.47
C GLY A 32 -16.07 -9.99 -13.72
N PHE A 33 -17.04 -9.18 -14.16
CA PHE A 33 -16.84 -8.30 -15.31
C PHE A 33 -16.06 -7.02 -14.99
N PHE A 34 -15.93 -6.66 -13.72
CA PHE A 34 -15.09 -5.55 -13.31
C PHE A 34 -13.66 -6.05 -13.16
N SER A 35 -12.86 -5.87 -14.22
CA SER A 35 -11.48 -6.35 -14.30
C SER A 35 -10.55 -5.31 -14.91
N ILE A 36 -9.28 -5.35 -14.49
CA ILE A 36 -8.19 -4.59 -15.08
C ILE A 36 -7.43 -5.51 -16.04
N GLY A 37 -7.72 -5.37 -17.32
CA GLY A 37 -7.27 -6.29 -18.35
C GLY A 37 -8.03 -7.63 -18.33
N THR A 38 -7.74 -8.46 -19.31
CA THR A 38 -8.36 -9.79 -19.48
C THR A 38 -7.30 -10.89 -19.67
N GLN A 39 -6.06 -10.60 -19.31
CA GLN A 39 -4.96 -11.55 -19.42
C GLN A 39 -4.72 -12.20 -18.05
N SER A 40 -4.42 -13.48 -18.06
CA SER A 40 -4.09 -14.23 -16.85
C SER A 40 -2.58 -14.18 -16.59
N ASN A 41 -2.07 -12.97 -16.34
CA ASN A 41 -0.68 -12.75 -15.98
C ASN A 41 -0.39 -13.14 -14.54
N ARG A 42 0.88 -13.29 -14.20
CA ARG A 42 1.32 -13.41 -12.80
C ARG A 42 1.48 -12.03 -12.20
N THR A 43 0.36 -11.34 -11.98
CA THR A 43 0.40 -10.00 -11.40
C THR A 43 0.92 -10.06 -9.96
N ALA A 44 1.89 -9.20 -9.66
CA ALA A 44 2.48 -9.09 -8.34
C ALA A 44 1.97 -7.89 -7.57
N SER A 45 1.77 -6.75 -8.24
CA SER A 45 1.17 -5.56 -7.65
C SER A 45 0.48 -4.71 -8.70
N ILE A 46 -0.46 -3.88 -8.23
CA ILE A 46 -1.06 -2.79 -8.99
C ILE A 46 -0.86 -1.52 -8.18
N THR A 47 -0.56 -0.43 -8.86
CA THR A 47 -0.58 0.93 -8.29
C THR A 47 -1.63 1.73 -9.02
N LEU A 48 -2.51 2.38 -8.28
CA LEU A 48 -3.48 3.33 -8.81
C LEU A 48 -2.89 4.73 -8.78
N PHE A 49 -2.85 5.40 -9.91
CA PHE A 49 -2.29 6.73 -10.04
C PHE A 49 -2.82 7.43 -11.30
N ASP A 50 -3.07 8.73 -11.24
CA ASP A 50 -3.41 9.57 -12.41
C ASP A 50 -2.15 9.82 -13.24
N ILE A 51 -1.80 8.83 -14.12
CA ILE A 51 -0.52 8.83 -14.84
C ILE A 51 -0.51 9.80 -16.03
N ASP A 52 -1.68 10.09 -16.58
CA ASP A 52 -1.83 11.01 -17.71
C ASP A 52 -2.37 12.39 -17.33
N GLN A 53 -2.61 12.60 -16.03
CA GLN A 53 -3.03 13.84 -15.42
C GLN A 53 -4.40 14.34 -15.95
N ASP A 54 -5.31 13.40 -16.22
CA ASP A 54 -6.68 13.71 -16.66
C ASP A 54 -7.69 13.77 -15.48
N GLY A 55 -7.25 13.43 -14.27
CA GLY A 55 -8.01 13.46 -13.02
C GLY A 55 -8.62 12.12 -12.62
N ASP A 56 -8.37 11.06 -13.37
CA ASP A 56 -8.86 9.72 -13.11
C ASP A 56 -7.72 8.80 -12.66
N LEU A 57 -7.99 7.86 -11.74
CA LEU A 57 -6.97 6.90 -11.33
C LEU A 57 -6.79 5.79 -12.35
N ASP A 58 -5.62 5.72 -12.97
CA ASP A 58 -5.21 4.63 -13.85
C ASP A 58 -4.59 3.48 -13.07
N ALA A 59 -4.47 2.31 -13.70
CA ALA A 59 -3.85 1.15 -13.07
C ALA A 59 -2.52 0.78 -13.75
N LEU A 60 -1.43 0.87 -12.98
CA LEU A 60 -0.11 0.41 -13.40
C LEU A 60 0.12 -0.99 -12.83
N VAL A 61 0.36 -1.96 -13.72
CA VAL A 61 0.35 -3.39 -13.38
C VAL A 61 1.74 -3.97 -13.55
N ALA A 62 2.33 -4.43 -12.43
CA ALA A 62 3.59 -5.17 -12.40
C ALA A 62 3.33 -6.68 -12.55
N ASN A 63 3.84 -7.26 -13.61
CA ASN A 63 3.64 -8.66 -13.96
C ASN A 63 4.94 -9.47 -13.93
N GLY A 64 4.80 -10.78 -13.78
CA GLY A 64 5.84 -11.74 -14.02
C GLY A 64 6.38 -12.39 -12.75
N ARG A 65 6.60 -11.67 -11.67
CA ARG A 65 7.22 -12.25 -10.45
C ARG A 65 8.54 -12.95 -10.80
N HIS A 66 8.60 -14.25 -10.69
CA HIS A 66 9.77 -15.08 -11.06
C HIS A 66 9.90 -15.35 -12.56
N TRP A 67 8.94 -14.93 -13.38
CA TRP A 67 8.87 -15.21 -14.82
C TRP A 67 8.72 -13.88 -15.56
N ALA A 68 9.44 -13.72 -16.64
CA ALA A 68 9.36 -12.47 -17.39
C ALA A 68 8.01 -12.33 -18.11
N GLU A 69 7.25 -11.28 -17.79
CA GLU A 69 5.97 -10.92 -18.42
C GLU A 69 5.94 -9.41 -18.71
N GLN A 70 4.97 -8.96 -19.50
CA GLN A 70 4.82 -7.55 -19.84
C GLN A 70 4.12 -6.79 -18.72
N ASN A 71 4.67 -5.65 -18.32
CA ASN A 71 4.01 -4.67 -17.46
C ASN A 71 3.13 -3.75 -18.32
N TYR A 72 2.03 -3.25 -17.75
CA TYR A 72 1.06 -2.43 -18.46
C TYR A 72 0.61 -1.22 -17.62
N ILE A 73 0.27 -0.14 -18.33
CA ILE A 73 -0.65 0.89 -17.86
C ILE A 73 -2.01 0.57 -18.44
N PHE A 74 -3.06 0.56 -17.64
CA PHE A 74 -4.44 0.51 -18.07
C PHE A 74 -5.09 1.85 -17.74
N TYR A 75 -5.43 2.60 -18.79
CA TYR A 75 -6.05 3.91 -18.63
C TYR A 75 -7.52 3.77 -18.27
N ASN A 76 -7.95 4.54 -17.31
CA ASN A 76 -9.34 4.63 -16.86
C ASN A 76 -10.12 5.60 -17.76
N ASP A 77 -11.43 5.45 -17.82
CA ASP A 77 -12.31 6.38 -18.52
C ASP A 77 -13.14 7.25 -17.56
N GLY A 78 -12.68 7.41 -16.31
CA GLY A 78 -13.32 8.17 -15.24
C GLY A 78 -14.56 7.50 -14.65
N ASN A 79 -14.91 6.33 -15.12
CA ASN A 79 -16.03 5.55 -14.59
C ASN A 79 -15.62 4.12 -14.22
N GLY A 80 -14.31 3.88 -14.01
CA GLY A 80 -13.74 2.58 -13.74
C GLY A 80 -13.70 1.67 -14.97
N GLY A 81 -13.67 2.23 -16.17
CA GLY A 81 -13.59 1.47 -17.42
C GLY A 81 -12.16 1.44 -17.98
N PHE A 82 -11.40 0.38 -17.71
CA PHE A 82 -10.02 0.21 -18.16
C PHE A 82 -9.96 -0.39 -19.59
N LYS A 83 -10.21 0.43 -20.61
CA LYS A 83 -10.36 -0.02 -22.01
C LYS A 83 -9.09 0.08 -22.84
N LEU A 84 -8.17 0.95 -22.46
CA LEU A 84 -6.92 1.17 -23.18
C LEU A 84 -5.77 0.65 -22.33
N ALA A 85 -4.90 -0.16 -22.94
CA ALA A 85 -3.70 -0.68 -22.30
C ALA A 85 -2.45 -0.26 -23.08
N GLN A 86 -1.43 0.22 -22.36
CA GLN A 86 -0.13 0.54 -22.90
C GLN A 86 0.94 -0.33 -22.24
N PRO A 87 1.80 -1.04 -23.01
CA PRO A 87 2.92 -1.77 -22.44
C PRO A 87 3.97 -0.81 -21.90
N ILE A 88 4.57 -1.15 -20.75
CA ILE A 88 5.69 -0.43 -20.14
C ILE A 88 6.98 -1.12 -20.54
N GLY A 89 7.91 -0.38 -21.15
CA GLY A 89 9.19 -0.90 -21.62
C GLY A 89 9.09 -1.77 -22.87
N LYS A 90 10.26 -2.15 -23.39
CA LYS A 90 10.40 -2.92 -24.67
C LYS A 90 10.62 -4.41 -24.42
N PHE A 91 10.95 -4.79 -23.21
CA PHE A 91 11.30 -6.15 -22.83
C PHE A 91 10.38 -6.64 -21.71
N LEU A 92 10.27 -7.95 -21.61
CA LEU A 92 9.56 -8.59 -20.51
C LEU A 92 10.44 -8.57 -19.26
N ASP A 93 9.86 -8.19 -18.14
CA ASP A 93 10.55 -8.13 -16.84
C ASP A 93 9.90 -9.09 -15.82
N ALA A 94 10.66 -9.50 -14.83
CA ALA A 94 10.16 -10.30 -13.70
C ALA A 94 9.80 -9.37 -12.54
N SER A 95 8.72 -8.61 -12.70
CA SER A 95 8.41 -7.48 -11.82
C SER A 95 7.61 -7.90 -10.59
N TYR A 96 7.91 -7.25 -9.46
CA TYR A 96 7.23 -7.46 -8.18
C TYR A 96 6.49 -6.22 -7.69
N SER A 97 7.00 -5.04 -7.95
CA SER A 97 6.39 -3.80 -7.50
C SER A 97 6.58 -2.68 -8.52
N ILE A 98 5.61 -1.81 -8.61
CA ILE A 98 5.59 -0.65 -9.48
C ILE A 98 5.12 0.56 -8.69
N LYS A 99 5.78 1.70 -8.89
CA LYS A 99 5.42 2.99 -8.26
C LYS A 99 5.64 4.12 -9.26
N CYS A 100 5.01 5.25 -9.03
CA CYS A 100 5.13 6.42 -9.91
C CYS A 100 5.22 7.72 -9.12
N ALA A 101 6.07 8.60 -9.63
CA ALA A 101 6.23 9.99 -9.21
C ALA A 101 6.99 10.75 -10.30
N ASP A 102 7.03 12.06 -10.23
CA ASP A 102 7.96 12.87 -11.03
C ASP A 102 9.35 12.81 -10.36
N PHE A 103 10.19 11.86 -10.79
CA PHE A 103 11.51 11.65 -10.18
C PHE A 103 12.58 12.63 -10.68
N ASN A 104 12.34 13.30 -11.80
CA ASN A 104 13.32 14.19 -12.42
C ASN A 104 12.89 15.66 -12.42
N ASN A 105 11.78 15.97 -11.76
CA ASN A 105 11.21 17.32 -11.65
C ASN A 105 10.92 18.00 -12.99
N ASP A 106 10.55 17.22 -14.03
CA ASP A 106 10.23 17.75 -15.37
C ASP A 106 8.72 18.00 -15.60
N GLY A 107 7.89 17.64 -14.62
CA GLY A 107 6.43 17.82 -14.63
C GLY A 107 5.67 16.65 -15.25
N PHE A 108 6.35 15.60 -15.69
CA PHE A 108 5.73 14.36 -16.16
C PHE A 108 5.96 13.23 -15.16
N ILE A 109 4.98 12.38 -15.03
CA ILE A 109 5.06 11.26 -14.09
C ILE A 109 5.92 10.14 -14.67
N ASP A 110 6.90 9.69 -13.90
CA ASP A 110 7.79 8.59 -14.21
C ASP A 110 7.33 7.30 -13.50
N ILE A 111 7.81 6.15 -13.98
CA ILE A 111 7.46 4.84 -13.46
C ILE A 111 8.71 4.12 -12.97
N ALA A 112 8.75 3.73 -11.71
CA ALA A 112 9.79 2.88 -11.12
C ALA A 112 9.28 1.44 -10.97
N VAL A 113 10.08 0.46 -11.37
CA VAL A 113 9.75 -0.97 -11.35
C VAL A 113 10.84 -1.76 -10.64
N ALA A 114 10.45 -2.48 -9.57
CA ALA A 114 11.33 -3.40 -8.86
C ALA A 114 11.21 -4.82 -9.42
N ASN A 115 12.36 -5.43 -9.72
CA ASN A 115 12.46 -6.69 -10.43
C ASN A 115 13.19 -7.78 -9.61
N ASP A 116 12.89 -9.06 -9.90
CA ASP A 116 13.52 -10.22 -9.28
C ASP A 116 14.83 -10.60 -9.96
N ASN A 117 15.96 -10.35 -9.31
CA ASN A 117 17.31 -10.73 -9.78
C ASN A 117 17.76 -10.15 -11.13
N ILE A 118 17.06 -9.15 -11.62
CA ILE A 118 17.44 -8.36 -12.80
C ILE A 118 17.48 -6.86 -12.45
N GLU A 119 17.82 -6.01 -13.39
CA GLU A 119 17.86 -4.55 -13.17
C GLU A 119 16.47 -4.02 -12.79
N ASN A 120 16.41 -3.25 -11.70
CA ASN A 120 15.26 -2.39 -11.43
C ASN A 120 15.32 -1.20 -12.38
N LYS A 121 14.15 -0.72 -12.83
CA LYS A 121 14.09 0.27 -13.91
C LYS A 121 13.24 1.46 -13.56
N ILE A 122 13.64 2.62 -14.07
CA ILE A 122 12.82 3.82 -14.18
C ILE A 122 12.52 4.05 -15.64
N TYR A 123 11.27 4.28 -15.95
CA TYR A 123 10.79 4.72 -17.25
C TYR A 123 10.32 6.16 -17.11
N PHE A 124 10.99 7.07 -17.77
CA PHE A 124 10.68 8.50 -17.70
C PHE A 124 9.50 8.86 -18.58
N GLY A 125 8.57 9.57 -17.97
CA GLY A 125 7.40 10.12 -18.68
C GLY A 125 7.76 11.23 -19.65
N SER A 126 6.80 11.63 -20.44
CA SER A 126 6.95 12.72 -21.40
C SER A 126 5.61 13.30 -21.83
N ALA A 127 5.63 14.48 -22.43
CA ALA A 127 4.44 15.17 -22.93
C ALA A 127 3.54 14.35 -23.88
N ASN A 128 4.09 13.30 -24.49
CA ASN A 128 3.35 12.40 -25.38
C ASN A 128 2.90 11.12 -24.67
N GLN A 129 3.01 11.07 -23.33
CA GLN A 129 2.69 9.90 -22.51
C GLN A 129 3.43 8.63 -22.98
N ASN A 130 4.66 8.77 -23.49
CA ASN A 130 5.52 7.65 -23.79
C ASN A 130 6.62 7.51 -22.74
N PHE A 131 7.08 6.29 -22.54
CA PHE A 131 8.06 5.88 -21.53
C PHE A 131 9.27 5.23 -22.23
N ASP A 132 9.74 5.84 -23.32
CA ASP A 132 10.84 5.32 -24.14
C ASP A 132 12.22 5.50 -23.53
N ARG A 133 12.40 6.51 -22.68
CA ARG A 133 13.65 6.76 -21.96
C ARG A 133 13.63 5.94 -20.67
N GLU A 134 14.64 5.13 -20.45
CA GLU A 134 14.78 4.31 -19.25
C GLU A 134 16.14 4.51 -18.59
N SER A 135 16.20 4.26 -17.28
CA SER A 135 17.40 4.17 -16.45
C SER A 135 17.27 3.00 -15.49
N SER A 136 18.33 2.66 -14.78
CA SER A 136 18.30 1.63 -13.73
C SER A 136 18.63 2.25 -12.38
N PHE A 137 18.18 1.59 -11.29
CA PHE A 137 18.47 1.98 -9.92
C PHE A 137 18.69 0.77 -9.03
N GLY A 138 19.37 0.98 -7.90
CA GLY A 138 19.65 -0.07 -6.95
C GLY A 138 20.48 -1.22 -7.51
N SER A 139 20.59 -2.28 -6.75
CA SER A 139 21.34 -3.48 -7.11
C SER A 139 20.43 -4.52 -7.80
N LYS A 140 21.05 -5.41 -8.60
CA LYS A 140 20.36 -6.61 -9.12
C LYS A 140 20.16 -7.61 -8.00
N SER A 141 19.12 -7.41 -7.23
CA SER A 141 18.76 -8.20 -6.06
C SER A 141 17.39 -8.87 -6.25
N PRO A 142 17.04 -9.88 -5.45
CA PRO A 142 15.70 -10.43 -5.47
C PRO A 142 14.71 -9.45 -4.81
N SER A 143 14.47 -8.31 -5.46
CA SER A 143 13.57 -7.26 -4.97
C SER A 143 12.12 -7.74 -4.92
N ARG A 144 11.39 -7.37 -3.87
CA ARG A 144 10.03 -7.82 -3.60
C ARG A 144 9.03 -6.69 -3.47
N ASN A 145 9.48 -5.53 -2.99
CA ASN A 145 8.65 -4.35 -2.85
C ASN A 145 9.48 -3.10 -3.11
N LEU A 146 8.80 -2.08 -3.54
CA LEU A 146 9.31 -0.74 -3.77
C LEU A 146 8.38 0.25 -3.09
N GLU A 147 8.93 1.14 -2.28
CA GLU A 147 8.22 2.29 -1.73
C GLU A 147 8.94 3.58 -2.15
N ILE A 148 8.23 4.70 -2.09
CA ILE A 148 8.73 6.03 -2.42
C ILE A 148 8.49 6.98 -1.25
N ALA A 149 9.48 7.78 -0.92
CA ALA A 149 9.38 8.87 0.05
C ALA A 149 10.55 9.85 -0.14
N ASP A 150 10.40 11.08 0.28
CA ASP A 150 11.51 12.01 0.53
C ASP A 150 12.13 11.62 1.87
N ILE A 151 13.11 10.68 1.84
CA ILE A 151 13.61 10.02 3.05
C ILE A 151 14.74 10.82 3.73
N ASP A 152 15.38 11.70 3.02
CA ASP A 152 16.43 12.58 3.54
C ASP A 152 16.00 14.03 3.69
N ASN A 153 14.76 14.32 3.31
CA ASN A 153 14.07 15.61 3.42
C ASN A 153 14.77 16.71 2.60
N ASP A 154 15.19 16.35 1.38
CA ASP A 154 15.77 17.29 0.41
C ASP A 154 14.76 17.80 -0.64
N GLY A 155 13.56 17.25 -0.67
CA GLY A 155 12.42 17.61 -1.52
C GLY A 155 12.25 16.73 -2.74
N ASP A 156 13.10 15.73 -2.94
CA ASP A 156 13.03 14.78 -4.05
C ASP A 156 12.54 13.40 -3.57
N PHE A 157 11.82 12.67 -4.40
CA PHE A 157 11.37 11.33 -4.04
C PHE A 157 12.48 10.30 -4.21
N ASP A 158 12.79 9.59 -3.13
CA ASP A 158 13.72 8.47 -3.08
C ASP A 158 13.01 7.13 -3.26
N LEU A 159 13.79 6.08 -3.55
CA LEU A 159 13.30 4.73 -3.76
C LEU A 159 13.80 3.78 -2.67
N ILE A 160 12.89 3.07 -2.01
CA ILE A 160 13.20 2.12 -0.94
C ILE A 160 12.88 0.71 -1.42
N LEU A 161 13.91 -0.12 -1.59
CA LEU A 161 13.82 -1.50 -2.08
C LEU A 161 13.85 -2.50 -0.93
N SER A 162 12.85 -3.35 -0.87
CA SER A 162 12.83 -4.54 -0.01
C SER A 162 13.40 -5.73 -0.77
N ASN A 163 14.51 -6.27 -0.30
CA ASN A 163 15.24 -7.34 -0.94
C ASN A 163 15.22 -8.63 -0.10
N ARG A 164 14.84 -9.74 -0.71
CA ARG A 164 14.82 -11.03 -0.01
C ARG A 164 16.18 -11.72 -0.08
N LYS A 165 16.77 -12.06 1.07
CA LYS A 165 18.11 -12.67 1.19
C LYS A 165 19.21 -11.76 0.62
N SER A 166 19.05 -10.48 0.84
CA SER A 166 19.99 -9.41 0.54
C SER A 166 19.65 -8.22 1.43
N LYS A 167 20.58 -7.32 1.63
CA LYS A 167 20.27 -6.05 2.31
C LYS A 167 19.21 -5.28 1.55
N ASN A 168 18.34 -4.62 2.27
CA ASN A 168 17.42 -3.64 1.71
C ASN A 168 18.20 -2.38 1.32
N GLU A 169 17.67 -1.62 0.38
CA GLU A 169 18.35 -0.45 -0.18
C GLU A 169 17.46 0.79 -0.13
N ILE A 170 18.08 1.92 0.15
CA ILE A 170 17.52 3.25 -0.05
C ILE A 170 18.36 3.88 -1.16
N CYS A 171 17.75 4.14 -2.28
CA CYS A 171 18.38 4.75 -3.44
C CYS A 171 17.98 6.23 -3.44
N LEU A 172 18.91 7.10 -3.01
CA LEU A 172 18.67 8.54 -2.94
C LEU A 172 18.68 9.17 -4.33
N ASN A 173 17.69 10.00 -4.58
CA ASN A 173 17.53 10.78 -5.80
C ASN A 173 18.41 12.02 -5.74
N ASP A 174 18.88 12.50 -6.87
CA ASP A 174 19.58 13.78 -7.00
C ASP A 174 18.70 14.90 -7.58
N GLY A 175 17.39 14.68 -7.64
CA GLY A 175 16.40 15.57 -8.23
C GLY A 175 16.38 15.60 -9.76
N LEU A 176 17.19 14.76 -10.40
CA LEU A 176 17.26 14.59 -11.86
C LEU A 176 16.90 13.18 -12.31
N GLY A 177 16.42 12.34 -11.37
CA GLY A 177 16.09 10.93 -11.61
C GLY A 177 17.31 10.01 -11.66
N ASN A 178 18.44 10.40 -11.05
CA ASN A 178 19.60 9.53 -10.88
C ASN A 178 19.67 9.04 -9.42
N PHE A 179 19.93 7.74 -9.23
CA PHE A 179 19.90 7.04 -7.94
C PHE A 179 21.22 6.33 -7.67
N GLU A 180 22.34 7.05 -7.86
CA GLU A 180 23.68 6.46 -7.67
C GLU A 180 24.09 6.34 -6.20
N ASN A 181 23.50 7.14 -5.30
CA ASN A 181 23.78 7.11 -3.87
C ASN A 181 22.88 6.08 -3.18
N ILE A 182 23.44 4.92 -2.82
CA ILE A 182 22.72 3.82 -2.21
C ILE A 182 23.13 3.62 -0.75
N ILE A 183 22.14 3.63 0.14
CA ILE A 183 22.30 3.30 1.56
C ILE A 183 21.63 1.95 1.81
N THR A 184 22.25 1.10 2.62
CA THR A 184 21.69 -0.22 2.93
C THR A 184 21.23 -0.32 4.37
N PHE A 185 20.17 -1.11 4.62
CA PHE A 185 19.67 -1.44 5.95
C PHE A 185 19.28 -2.90 6.05
N GLY A 186 19.15 -3.41 7.28
CA GLY A 186 18.94 -4.84 7.52
C GLY A 186 20.19 -5.68 7.24
N ASP A 187 20.00 -7.00 7.22
CA ASP A 187 21.06 -8.00 7.06
C ASP A 187 20.93 -8.77 5.75
N GLU A 188 22.05 -9.33 5.24
CA GLU A 188 22.07 -10.15 4.03
C GLU A 188 21.23 -11.45 4.16
N SER A 189 20.95 -11.88 5.38
CA SER A 189 20.13 -13.05 5.66
C SER A 189 18.63 -12.75 5.74
N ASP A 190 18.25 -11.49 5.81
CA ASP A 190 16.86 -11.07 5.95
C ASP A 190 16.02 -11.55 4.75
N GLN A 191 14.80 -11.93 5.04
CA GLN A 191 13.87 -12.38 4.02
C GLN A 191 12.75 -11.34 3.84
N THR A 192 13.16 -10.08 3.69
CA THR A 192 12.24 -8.96 3.58
C THR A 192 11.35 -9.10 2.35
N ILE A 193 10.06 -8.94 2.55
CA ILE A 193 9.03 -8.98 1.50
C ILE A 193 8.48 -7.58 1.24
N GLN A 194 8.30 -6.79 2.29
CA GLN A 194 7.78 -5.44 2.18
C GLN A 194 8.42 -4.54 3.23
N THR A 195 8.59 -3.28 2.90
CA THR A 195 8.90 -2.20 3.84
C THR A 195 7.78 -1.18 3.79
N LYS A 196 7.33 -0.72 4.94
CA LYS A 196 6.46 0.45 5.08
C LYS A 196 7.22 1.59 5.71
N ILE A 197 6.82 2.79 5.38
CA ILE A 197 7.45 4.03 5.81
C ILE A 197 6.42 4.82 6.62
N ALA A 198 6.75 5.15 7.85
CA ALA A 198 5.92 5.97 8.72
C ALA A 198 6.76 6.59 9.84
N ASP A 199 6.34 7.70 10.39
CA ASP A 199 6.84 8.22 11.67
C ASP A 199 6.14 7.44 12.80
N ILE A 200 6.66 6.23 13.09
CA ILE A 200 6.00 5.30 14.03
C ILE A 200 6.18 5.72 15.49
N ASN A 201 7.15 6.57 15.76
CA ASN A 201 7.48 7.05 17.11
C ASN A 201 6.96 8.47 17.39
N GLY A 202 6.47 9.20 16.37
CA GLY A 202 5.93 10.55 16.49
C GLY A 202 6.97 11.64 16.65
N ASP A 203 8.23 11.42 16.20
CA ASP A 203 9.32 12.40 16.33
C ASP A 203 9.49 13.32 15.10
N GLY A 204 8.71 13.09 14.04
CA GLY A 204 8.72 13.84 12.79
C GLY A 204 9.76 13.36 11.79
N ILE A 205 10.42 12.23 12.04
CA ILE A 205 11.37 11.59 11.12
C ILE A 205 10.75 10.28 10.64
N LEU A 206 10.92 9.96 9.36
CA LEU A 206 10.39 8.71 8.81
C LEU A 206 11.19 7.50 9.30
N ASP A 207 10.47 6.46 9.71
CA ASP A 207 10.98 5.17 10.14
C ASP A 207 10.64 4.09 9.08
N LEU A 208 11.35 2.95 9.14
CA LEU A 208 11.13 1.83 8.24
C LEU A 208 10.66 0.61 9.03
N ILE A 209 9.57 0.01 8.59
CA ILE A 209 8.99 -1.19 9.21
C ILE A 209 8.98 -2.30 8.16
N THR A 210 9.64 -3.42 8.45
CA THR A 210 9.78 -4.52 7.47
C THR A 210 8.94 -5.72 7.82
N ALA A 211 8.30 -6.30 6.79
CA ALA A 211 7.66 -7.60 6.83
C ALA A 211 8.67 -8.68 6.44
N GLU A 212 8.90 -9.62 7.34
CA GLU A 212 9.92 -10.67 7.18
C GLU A 212 9.28 -12.05 7.04
N ARG A 213 9.82 -12.87 6.13
CA ARG A 213 9.44 -14.29 5.99
C ARG A 213 10.23 -15.14 6.93
N GLN A 214 9.55 -16.01 7.71
CA GLN A 214 10.18 -17.00 8.59
C GLN A 214 11.16 -16.37 9.58
N SER A 215 10.87 -15.16 10.01
CA SER A 215 11.54 -14.44 11.06
C SER A 215 10.64 -13.37 11.66
N LYS A 216 11.09 -12.69 12.71
CA LYS A 216 10.40 -11.54 13.25
C LYS A 216 10.50 -10.35 12.31
N ASN A 217 9.43 -9.60 12.21
CA ASN A 217 9.39 -8.30 11.57
C ASN A 217 10.26 -7.30 12.33
N LYS A 218 10.78 -6.27 11.66
CA LYS A 218 11.72 -5.32 12.25
C LYS A 218 11.23 -3.89 12.13
N ILE A 219 11.63 -3.07 13.10
CA ILE A 219 11.43 -1.62 13.10
C ILE A 219 12.81 -0.97 13.11
N PHE A 220 13.06 -0.11 12.14
CA PHE A 220 14.27 0.70 12.02
C PHE A 220 13.90 2.15 12.24
N ILE A 221 14.43 2.77 13.30
CA ILE A 221 14.17 4.17 13.62
C ILE A 221 15.10 5.06 12.82
N GLY A 222 14.50 6.07 12.20
CA GLY A 222 15.22 7.12 11.51
C GLY A 222 15.88 8.08 12.49
N GLU A 223 17.14 8.40 12.23
CA GLU A 223 17.90 9.41 12.99
C GLU A 223 18.09 10.72 12.19
N GLY A 224 17.38 10.83 11.07
CA GLY A 224 17.60 11.86 10.06
C GLY A 224 18.87 11.63 9.23
N LYS A 225 19.00 12.35 8.11
CA LYS A 225 20.09 12.21 7.15
C LYS A 225 20.25 10.76 6.67
N SER A 226 19.12 10.12 6.35
CA SER A 226 19.01 8.75 5.83
C SER A 226 19.73 7.69 6.66
N ARG A 227 19.83 7.88 7.99
CA ARG A 227 20.41 6.89 8.90
C ARG A 227 19.30 6.19 9.66
N PHE A 228 19.38 4.85 9.69
CA PHE A 228 18.38 3.97 10.31
C PHE A 228 19.06 2.95 11.21
N ASN A 229 18.54 2.77 12.41
CA ASN A 229 19.00 1.75 13.34
C ASN A 229 17.88 0.78 13.68
N GLU A 230 18.16 -0.53 13.64
CA GLU A 230 17.22 -1.52 14.12
C GLU A 230 16.92 -1.27 15.61
N TYR A 231 15.67 -0.93 15.88
CA TYR A 231 15.20 -0.59 17.24
C TYR A 231 14.51 -1.75 17.93
N ALA A 232 13.62 -2.44 17.22
CA ALA A 232 12.79 -3.49 17.77
C ALA A 232 12.44 -4.56 16.74
N GLN A 233 12.04 -5.72 17.26
CA GLN A 233 11.45 -6.81 16.47
C GLN A 233 10.09 -7.17 17.06
N PHE A 234 9.15 -7.58 16.20
CA PHE A 234 7.81 -8.00 16.59
C PHE A 234 7.34 -9.20 15.75
N GLY A 235 6.28 -9.89 16.20
CA GLY A 235 5.83 -11.14 15.58
C GLY A 235 6.58 -12.36 16.08
N ASN A 236 6.37 -13.51 15.44
CA ASN A 236 7.00 -14.76 15.81
C ASN A 236 8.09 -15.14 14.81
N GLU A 237 9.08 -15.92 15.27
CA GLU A 237 10.24 -16.34 14.46
C GLU A 237 9.87 -17.23 13.25
N ASN A 238 8.68 -17.82 13.26
CA ASN A 238 8.22 -18.73 12.20
C ASN A 238 7.10 -18.14 11.36
N ASP A 239 6.69 -16.89 11.60
CA ASP A 239 5.65 -16.26 10.81
C ASP A 239 6.13 -16.06 9.36
N GLU A 240 5.26 -16.34 8.41
CA GLU A 240 5.47 -15.98 7.01
C GLU A 240 4.77 -14.67 6.71
N THR A 241 5.27 -13.56 7.28
CA THR A 241 4.69 -12.25 7.03
C THR A 241 4.96 -11.84 5.58
N ARG A 242 3.90 -11.48 4.88
CA ARG A 242 3.93 -11.12 3.45
C ARG A 242 3.71 -9.65 3.23
N SER A 243 2.89 -9.06 4.07
CA SER A 243 2.53 -7.65 3.97
C SER A 243 2.28 -7.09 5.36
N ILE A 244 2.50 -5.82 5.51
CA ILE A 244 2.11 -5.02 6.68
C ILE A 244 1.43 -3.75 6.19
N ASP A 245 0.56 -3.20 7.04
CA ASP A 245 0.07 -1.84 6.85
C ASP A 245 -0.01 -1.13 8.19
N ILE A 246 -0.06 0.21 8.18
CA ILE A 246 0.11 1.05 9.36
C ILE A 246 -1.01 2.08 9.40
N GLY A 247 -1.66 2.21 10.55
CA GLY A 247 -2.72 3.19 10.78
C GLY A 247 -3.14 3.21 12.25
N ASP A 248 -3.81 4.27 12.68
CA ASP A 248 -4.40 4.37 14.02
C ASP A 248 -5.75 3.63 14.04
N ILE A 249 -5.69 2.30 14.21
CA ILE A 249 -6.87 1.40 14.09
C ILE A 249 -7.84 1.58 15.26
N ASN A 250 -7.32 2.00 16.40
CA ASN A 250 -8.11 2.14 17.62
C ASN A 250 -8.49 3.59 17.95
N ASN A 251 -8.13 4.54 17.10
CA ASN A 251 -8.37 5.98 17.24
C ASN A 251 -7.78 6.60 18.53
N ASP A 252 -6.59 6.11 18.98
CA ASP A 252 -5.92 6.64 20.17
C ASP A 252 -4.81 7.66 19.87
N GLY A 253 -4.57 7.94 18.58
CA GLY A 253 -3.58 8.88 18.09
C GLY A 253 -2.18 8.30 17.98
N ILE A 254 -2.02 6.98 18.10
CA ILE A 254 -0.75 6.27 17.98
C ILE A 254 -0.88 5.26 16.83
N LEU A 255 0.14 5.15 16.00
CA LEU A 255 0.12 4.24 14.87
C LEU A 255 0.21 2.78 15.33
N ASP A 256 -0.67 1.95 14.78
CA ASP A 256 -0.73 0.50 14.93
C ASP A 256 -0.17 -0.17 13.68
N ILE A 257 0.25 -1.43 13.81
CA ILE A 257 0.75 -2.24 12.70
C ILE A 257 -0.17 -3.45 12.53
N VAL A 258 -0.65 -3.70 11.31
CA VAL A 258 -1.34 -4.94 10.97
C VAL A 258 -0.46 -5.82 10.08
N THR A 259 -0.45 -7.13 10.33
CA THR A 259 0.36 -8.10 9.56
C THR A 259 -0.51 -9.08 8.78
N ALA A 260 -0.12 -9.33 7.53
CA ALA A 260 -0.64 -10.42 6.70
C ALA A 260 0.31 -11.61 6.77
N ASN A 261 -0.20 -12.74 7.22
CA ASN A 261 0.61 -13.94 7.41
C ASN A 261 0.09 -15.11 6.57
N LEU A 262 1.00 -15.84 5.91
CA LEU A 262 0.67 -17.14 5.33
C LEU A 262 0.69 -18.21 6.42
N ASN A 263 -0.31 -19.08 6.41
CA ASN A 263 -0.41 -20.24 7.31
C ASN A 263 -0.53 -19.91 8.82
N SER A 264 -0.69 -18.65 9.19
CA SER A 264 -0.93 -18.22 10.56
C SER A 264 -1.95 -17.08 10.62
N GLN A 265 -2.37 -16.70 11.82
CA GLN A 265 -3.32 -15.62 12.01
C GLN A 265 -2.70 -14.27 11.62
N ASN A 266 -3.50 -13.40 11.01
CA ASN A 266 -3.15 -12.00 10.88
C ASN A 266 -3.31 -11.33 12.25
N ILE A 267 -2.44 -10.37 12.55
CA ILE A 267 -2.36 -9.76 13.87
C ILE A 267 -2.29 -8.25 13.76
N ILE A 268 -3.07 -7.56 14.58
CA ILE A 268 -2.90 -6.13 14.85
C ILE A 268 -2.00 -6.00 16.08
N TYR A 269 -0.95 -5.24 15.95
CA TYR A 269 -0.06 -4.82 17.03
C TYR A 269 -0.36 -3.38 17.37
N PHE A 270 -1.04 -3.15 18.49
CA PHE A 270 -1.38 -1.79 18.93
C PHE A 270 -0.14 -1.06 19.44
N GLY A 271 0.08 0.12 18.89
CA GLY A 271 1.13 1.02 19.32
C GLY A 271 0.93 1.50 20.76
N ASP A 272 2.01 1.83 21.41
CA ASP A 272 2.01 2.54 22.68
C ASP A 272 3.10 3.63 22.68
N LYS A 273 3.01 4.58 23.62
CA LYS A 273 3.95 5.71 23.72
C LYS A 273 5.43 5.31 23.89
N ASN A 274 5.70 4.03 24.14
CA ASN A 274 7.05 3.50 24.29
C ASN A 274 7.41 2.57 23.10
N MET A 275 6.62 2.56 22.02
CA MET A 275 6.75 1.65 20.89
C MET A 275 6.81 0.17 21.31
N GLY A 276 6.01 -0.20 22.30
CA GLY A 276 6.09 -1.53 22.93
C GLY A 276 5.31 -2.62 22.20
N PHE A 277 4.29 -2.29 21.40
CA PHE A 277 3.43 -3.21 20.64
C PHE A 277 2.98 -4.45 21.42
N LYS A 278 2.76 -4.31 22.74
CA LYS A 278 2.47 -5.44 23.64
C LYS A 278 1.02 -5.89 23.59
N LYS A 279 0.10 -4.96 23.29
CA LYS A 279 -1.32 -5.25 23.12
C LYS A 279 -1.52 -5.70 21.67
N THR A 280 -2.15 -6.85 21.49
CA THR A 280 -2.40 -7.40 20.17
C THR A 280 -3.85 -7.85 20.01
N TYR A 281 -4.33 -7.89 18.76
CA TYR A 281 -5.57 -8.54 18.36
C TYR A 281 -5.27 -9.51 17.24
N ALA A 282 -5.56 -10.80 17.45
CA ALA A 282 -5.40 -11.82 16.42
C ALA A 282 -6.77 -12.13 15.77
N PHE A 283 -6.82 -12.11 14.45
CA PHE A 283 -8.03 -12.49 13.72
C PHE A 283 -8.35 -13.98 13.96
N LYS A 284 -9.64 -14.31 14.07
CA LYS A 284 -10.07 -15.67 14.45
C LYS A 284 -9.75 -16.72 13.39
N SER A 285 -9.87 -16.33 12.13
CA SER A 285 -9.64 -17.21 10.98
C SER A 285 -8.16 -17.17 10.57
N ILE A 286 -7.68 -18.29 10.02
CA ILE A 286 -6.38 -18.36 9.35
C ILE A 286 -6.68 -18.37 7.87
N HIS A 287 -6.32 -17.30 7.19
CA HIS A 287 -6.34 -17.20 5.75
C HIS A 287 -4.88 -17.18 5.25
N ASN A 288 -4.63 -17.61 4.03
CA ASN A 288 -3.29 -17.48 3.44
C ASN A 288 -3.11 -16.06 2.92
N THR A 289 -3.01 -15.08 3.84
CA THR A 289 -3.01 -13.67 3.47
C THR A 289 -1.67 -13.25 2.90
N ALA A 290 -1.69 -12.78 1.66
CA ALA A 290 -0.52 -12.30 0.95
C ALA A 290 -0.39 -10.78 0.99
N SER A 291 -1.51 -10.05 1.04
CA SER A 291 -1.56 -8.59 1.13
C SER A 291 -2.58 -8.14 2.16
N ILE A 292 -2.29 -7.04 2.83
CA ILE A 292 -3.20 -6.39 3.76
C ILE A 292 -3.16 -4.88 3.54
N LYS A 293 -4.33 -4.25 3.61
CA LYS A 293 -4.48 -2.79 3.50
C LYS A 293 -5.43 -2.28 4.57
N ILE A 294 -5.22 -1.03 4.95
CA ILE A 294 -6.05 -0.29 5.89
C ILE A 294 -6.67 0.90 5.16
N ALA A 295 -7.98 1.06 5.25
CA ALA A 295 -8.71 2.22 4.73
C ALA A 295 -10.06 2.37 5.44
N ASP A 296 -10.65 3.55 5.43
CA ASP A 296 -12.04 3.79 5.83
C ASP A 296 -12.93 3.64 4.58
N LEU A 297 -13.37 2.41 4.30
CA LEU A 297 -14.12 2.08 3.08
C LEU A 297 -15.57 2.55 3.12
N ASP A 298 -16.19 2.56 4.32
CA ASP A 298 -17.59 2.96 4.49
C ASP A 298 -17.75 4.39 4.99
N GLN A 299 -16.64 5.10 5.18
CA GLN A 299 -16.56 6.51 5.59
C GLN A 299 -17.25 6.77 6.95
N ASP A 300 -17.16 5.80 7.86
CA ASP A 300 -17.71 5.92 9.21
C ASP A 300 -16.70 6.50 10.23
N GLY A 301 -15.44 6.70 9.81
CA GLY A 301 -14.34 7.23 10.60
C GLY A 301 -13.57 6.17 11.39
N ASN A 302 -13.91 4.89 11.24
CA ASN A 302 -13.12 3.78 11.75
C ASN A 302 -12.34 3.16 10.59
N LEU A 303 -11.11 2.74 10.83
CA LEU A 303 -10.31 2.08 9.81
C LEU A 303 -10.75 0.62 9.63
N ASP A 304 -10.91 0.22 8.36
CA ASP A 304 -11.21 -1.14 7.93
C ASP A 304 -9.94 -1.84 7.50
N ILE A 305 -9.97 -3.17 7.49
CA ILE A 305 -8.84 -4.00 7.08
C ILE A 305 -9.29 -4.89 5.92
N ILE A 306 -8.49 -4.91 4.85
CA ILE A 306 -8.73 -5.68 3.65
C ILE A 306 -7.66 -6.74 3.49
N GLU A 307 -8.05 -8.01 3.38
CA GLU A 307 -7.16 -9.15 3.17
C GLU A 307 -7.22 -9.63 1.72
N GLY A 308 -6.06 -9.64 1.04
CA GLY A 308 -5.83 -10.34 -0.22
C GLY A 308 -5.22 -11.71 0.05
N ASN A 309 -5.93 -12.79 -0.28
CA ASN A 309 -5.59 -14.14 0.10
C ASN A 309 -5.15 -15.00 -1.09
N SER A 310 -4.07 -15.77 -0.89
CA SER A 310 -3.60 -16.74 -1.88
C SER A 310 -4.47 -18.00 -1.84
N GLU A 311 -5.04 -18.35 -3.01
CA GLU A 311 -5.89 -19.54 -3.21
C GLU A 311 -7.10 -19.61 -2.25
N ASN A 312 -7.53 -18.47 -1.73
CA ASN A 312 -8.65 -18.32 -0.81
C ASN A 312 -9.49 -17.10 -1.19
N ARG A 313 -10.70 -17.04 -0.61
CA ARG A 313 -11.55 -15.86 -0.68
C ARG A 313 -10.89 -14.66 0.00
N ASN A 314 -11.04 -13.48 -0.58
CA ASN A 314 -10.63 -12.22 0.03
C ASN A 314 -11.71 -11.70 0.99
N TYR A 315 -11.29 -10.96 2.02
CA TYR A 315 -12.18 -10.46 3.08
C TYR A 315 -11.94 -8.99 3.36
N VAL A 316 -13.03 -8.33 3.76
CA VAL A 316 -13.03 -7.01 4.37
C VAL A 316 -13.50 -7.15 5.81
N PHE A 317 -12.79 -6.53 6.72
CA PHE A 317 -13.13 -6.43 8.13
C PHE A 317 -13.48 -4.98 8.43
N LEU A 318 -14.78 -4.64 8.41
CA LEU A 318 -15.23 -3.28 8.72
C LEU A 318 -15.04 -2.99 10.20
N GLY A 319 -14.26 -1.95 10.50
CA GLY A 319 -14.02 -1.46 11.84
C GLY A 319 -15.30 -0.95 12.50
N GLN A 320 -15.46 -1.20 13.80
CA GLN A 320 -16.61 -0.76 14.56
C GLN A 320 -16.17 0.13 15.72
N THR A 321 -17.00 1.08 16.09
CA THR A 321 -16.74 2.00 17.21
C THR A 321 -16.44 1.31 18.56
N ASN A 322 -16.82 0.05 18.72
CA ASN A 322 -16.50 -0.74 19.91
C ASN A 322 -15.15 -1.48 19.82
N GLY A 323 -14.39 -1.30 18.72
CA GLY A 323 -13.10 -1.96 18.48
C GLY A 323 -13.23 -3.41 17.98
N GLU A 324 -14.45 -3.85 17.61
CA GLU A 324 -14.68 -5.12 16.93
C GLU A 324 -14.66 -4.92 15.41
N PHE A 325 -14.61 -6.03 14.66
CA PHE A 325 -14.64 -6.02 13.22
C PHE A 325 -15.81 -6.85 12.69
N LYS A 326 -16.52 -6.32 11.69
CA LYS A 326 -17.55 -7.05 10.94
C LYS A 326 -16.90 -7.65 9.68
N GLU A 327 -16.78 -8.97 9.66
CA GLU A 327 -16.20 -9.71 8.54
C GLU A 327 -17.18 -9.79 7.36
N ILE A 328 -16.72 -9.43 6.16
CA ILE A 328 -17.43 -9.51 4.88
C ILE A 328 -16.51 -10.19 3.88
N GLY A 329 -16.90 -11.35 3.38
CA GLY A 329 -16.16 -11.98 2.29
C GLY A 329 -16.55 -11.35 0.95
N LEU A 330 -15.56 -11.09 0.07
CA LEU A 330 -15.83 -10.50 -1.23
C LEU A 330 -16.60 -11.48 -2.12
N ARG A 331 -16.08 -12.25 -3.01
CA ARG A 331 -16.84 -13.19 -3.81
C ARG A 331 -16.77 -14.62 -3.23
N GLU A 332 -17.92 -15.34 -3.20
CA GLU A 332 -17.97 -16.71 -2.64
C GLU A 332 -17.41 -17.77 -3.60
N ASP A 333 -17.51 -17.51 -4.88
CA ASP A 333 -17.20 -18.46 -5.94
C ASP A 333 -15.74 -18.38 -6.44
N LEU A 334 -14.97 -17.40 -5.96
CA LEU A 334 -13.58 -17.20 -6.37
C LEU A 334 -12.61 -17.58 -5.26
N LYS A 335 -11.54 -18.24 -5.68
CA LYS A 335 -10.34 -18.56 -4.90
C LYS A 335 -9.13 -18.20 -5.76
N ASP A 336 -8.97 -16.92 -5.99
CA ASP A 336 -7.87 -16.42 -6.78
C ASP A 336 -6.56 -16.45 -5.94
N ASP A 337 -5.44 -16.42 -6.61
CA ASP A 337 -4.14 -16.21 -5.96
C ASP A 337 -3.89 -14.71 -5.91
N THR A 338 -4.59 -14.02 -4.99
CA THR A 338 -4.45 -12.58 -4.79
C THR A 338 -3.14 -12.28 -4.11
N TYR A 339 -2.29 -11.54 -4.79
CA TYR A 339 -0.93 -11.26 -4.36
C TYR A 339 -0.78 -9.87 -3.74
N ASP A 340 -1.58 -8.91 -4.21
CA ASP A 340 -1.65 -7.56 -3.67
C ASP A 340 -3.06 -7.00 -3.73
N ILE A 341 -3.34 -6.06 -2.85
CA ILE A 341 -4.57 -5.26 -2.80
C ILE A 341 -4.17 -3.79 -2.96
N GLU A 342 -4.92 -3.05 -3.76
CA GLU A 342 -4.82 -1.61 -3.85
C GLU A 342 -6.18 -0.96 -3.65
N ILE A 343 -6.21 0.29 -3.18
CA ILE A 343 -7.42 1.00 -2.80
C ILE A 343 -7.41 2.39 -3.41
N GLY A 344 -8.51 2.76 -4.05
CA GLY A 344 -8.70 4.09 -4.62
C GLY A 344 -10.09 4.27 -5.20
N ASP A 345 -10.56 5.48 -5.29
CA ASP A 345 -11.84 5.82 -5.94
C ASP A 345 -11.65 5.79 -7.46
N ILE A 346 -11.88 4.61 -8.07
CA ILE A 346 -11.64 4.40 -9.51
C ILE A 346 -12.81 4.87 -10.39
N ASN A 347 -13.93 5.21 -9.80
CA ASN A 347 -15.13 5.62 -10.53
C ASN A 347 -15.59 7.04 -10.20
N ASN A 348 -14.82 7.76 -9.38
CA ASN A 348 -15.06 9.15 -8.95
C ASN A 348 -16.43 9.33 -8.25
N ASP A 349 -16.89 8.32 -7.50
CA ASP A 349 -18.15 8.40 -6.75
C ASP A 349 -17.95 8.82 -5.28
N GLY A 350 -16.70 8.98 -4.86
CA GLY A 350 -16.28 9.43 -3.54
C GLY A 350 -16.07 8.30 -2.54
N PHE A 351 -16.24 7.03 -2.92
CA PHE A 351 -15.94 5.87 -2.08
C PHE A 351 -14.66 5.17 -2.55
N PRO A 352 -13.77 4.75 -1.64
CA PRO A 352 -12.62 3.95 -2.01
C PRO A 352 -13.07 2.56 -2.52
N ASP A 353 -12.59 2.16 -3.69
CA ASP A 353 -12.81 0.86 -4.30
C ASP A 353 -11.64 -0.08 -4.01
N ILE A 354 -11.86 -1.39 -4.13
CA ILE A 354 -10.87 -2.43 -3.86
C ILE A 354 -10.39 -3.02 -5.18
N VAL A 355 -9.08 -3.07 -5.41
CA VAL A 355 -8.44 -3.68 -6.57
C VAL A 355 -7.61 -4.88 -6.13
N GLU A 356 -7.83 -6.02 -6.78
CA GLU A 356 -7.10 -7.28 -6.56
C GLU A 356 -6.07 -7.52 -7.65
N SER A 357 -4.82 -7.70 -7.25
CA SER A 357 -3.71 -8.14 -8.11
C SER A 357 -3.65 -9.66 -8.07
N ASN A 358 -4.17 -10.33 -9.10
CA ASN A 358 -4.30 -11.79 -9.13
C ASN A 358 -3.21 -12.44 -9.99
N SER A 359 -2.61 -13.51 -9.47
CA SER A 359 -1.58 -14.27 -10.16
C SER A 359 -2.19 -15.47 -10.89
N GLY A 360 -2.16 -15.44 -12.23
CA GLY A 360 -2.68 -16.53 -13.07
C GLY A 360 -4.16 -16.45 -13.41
N THR A 361 -4.87 -15.42 -12.92
CA THR A 361 -6.26 -15.09 -13.25
C THR A 361 -6.38 -13.61 -13.57
N TRP A 362 -7.59 -13.11 -13.82
CA TRP A 362 -7.80 -11.70 -14.09
C TRP A 362 -7.65 -10.87 -12.82
N ASN A 363 -7.07 -9.68 -12.93
CA ASN A 363 -7.12 -8.68 -11.90
C ASN A 363 -8.55 -8.13 -11.81
N LEU A 364 -9.13 -8.17 -10.63
CA LEU A 364 -10.51 -7.74 -10.41
C LEU A 364 -10.55 -6.47 -9.59
N TYR A 365 -11.69 -5.76 -9.66
CA TYR A 365 -11.96 -4.68 -8.72
C TYR A 365 -13.42 -4.71 -8.25
N TYR A 366 -13.65 -4.17 -7.07
CA TYR A 366 -14.95 -4.06 -6.43
C TYR A 366 -15.25 -2.62 -6.14
N ARG A 367 -16.39 -2.15 -6.63
CA ARG A 367 -16.89 -0.82 -6.29
C ARG A 367 -17.54 -0.86 -4.92
N THR A 368 -17.10 0.04 -4.06
CA THR A 368 -17.77 0.29 -2.78
C THR A 368 -18.97 1.18 -3.03
N ARG A 369 -20.15 0.77 -2.62
CA ARG A 369 -21.35 1.56 -2.78
C ARG A 369 -22.32 1.41 -1.61
N LYS A 370 -23.12 2.43 -1.38
CA LYS A 370 -24.18 2.38 -0.37
C LYS A 370 -25.24 1.35 -0.76
N LYS A 371 -25.70 0.57 0.24
CA LYS A 371 -26.85 -0.31 0.10
C LYS A 371 -28.16 0.45 0.06
#